data_06bc67cddc14e308870969a67d1c6f03
#
_entry.id   06bc67cddc14e308870969a67d1c6f03
#
_cell.length_a   1.000
_cell.length_b   1.000
_cell.length_c   1.000
_cell.angle_alpha   90.00
_cell.angle_beta   90.00
_cell.angle_gamma   90.00
#
_symmetry.space_group_name_H-M   'P 1'
#
loop_
_entity.id
_entity.type
_entity.pdbx_description
1 polymer ?
#
loop_
_entity_poly.entity_id
_entity_poly.type
_entity_poly.pdbx_seq_one_letter_code
_entity_poly.pdbx_strand_id
1 'polypeptide(L)'
;RDDVESRGLGDVYKRQAPSPNLPTQRSIYLYPSICLFEGTVVSLGRGTDRPFECYGHPDMPADRYCFVFTPRPTAGAKHPPLEGRLCRGVDLSEKPCEEILAEGLTLDYVIDAYRALGLGEAFFTPMFEKLIGVGWVREMILDGRSAAEIRARWRPDVERFAKMREKYLIYE
;
A
#
# COMPACT_ATOMS: atom_id res chain seq x y z
N ARG A 1 42.46 2.44 0.00
CA ARG A 1 41.94 1.77 1.22
C ARG A 1 40.52 2.13 1.53
N ASP A 2 40.15 3.40 1.39
CA ASP A 2 38.81 3.90 1.68
C ASP A 2 37.72 3.44 0.67
N ASP A 3 38.12 3.15 -0.57
CA ASP A 3 37.22 2.67 -1.62
C ASP A 3 36.69 1.24 -1.38
N VAL A 4 37.43 0.39 -0.70
CA VAL A 4 37.04 -0.99 -0.43
C VAL A 4 36.07 -1.05 0.75
N GLU A 5 36.27 -0.21 1.77
CA GLU A 5 35.40 -0.13 2.93
C GLU A 5 34.04 0.51 2.59
N SER A 6 34.02 1.54 1.75
CA SER A 6 32.75 2.15 1.29
C SER A 6 31.95 1.24 0.37
N ARG A 7 32.59 0.39 -0.45
CA ARG A 7 31.89 -0.62 -1.25
C ARG A 7 31.26 -1.71 -0.37
N GLY A 8 31.94 -2.15 0.66
CA GLY A 8 31.42 -3.14 1.63
C GLY A 8 30.21 -2.62 2.39
N LEU A 9 30.26 -1.38 2.86
CA LEU A 9 29.12 -0.72 3.54
C LEU A 9 27.91 -0.53 2.59
N GLY A 10 28.15 -0.10 1.36
CA GLY A 10 27.10 0.06 0.36
C GLY A 10 26.36 -1.25 0.03
N ASP A 11 27.08 -2.36 -0.05
CA ASP A 11 26.48 -3.68 -0.29
C ASP A 11 25.68 -4.21 0.91
N VAL A 12 26.11 -3.94 2.13
CA VAL A 12 25.37 -4.29 3.35
C VAL A 12 24.05 -3.51 3.40
N TYR A 13 24.05 -2.22 3.14
CA TYR A 13 22.83 -1.40 3.12
C TYR A 13 21.85 -1.79 2.01
N LYS A 14 22.35 -2.17 0.84
CA LYS A 14 21.50 -2.62 -0.29
C LYS A 14 20.78 -3.94 -0.01
N ARG A 15 21.26 -4.77 0.90
CA ARG A 15 20.71 -6.09 1.22
C ARG A 15 19.80 -6.11 2.44
N GLN A 16 19.67 -5.00 3.15
CA GLN A 16 18.77 -4.91 4.30
C GLN A 16 17.34 -4.63 3.88
N ALA A 17 16.36 -5.29 4.55
CA ALA A 17 14.97 -4.93 4.41
C ALA A 17 14.77 -3.46 4.84
N PRO A 18 14.06 -2.63 4.07
CA PRO A 18 13.88 -1.21 4.37
C PRO A 18 13.10 -0.97 5.67
N SER A 19 12.31 -1.95 6.09
CA SER A 19 11.53 -1.92 7.33
C SER A 19 11.22 -3.33 7.81
N PRO A 20 11.07 -3.57 9.13
CA PRO A 20 10.53 -4.83 9.65
C PRO A 20 9.13 -5.19 9.11
N ASN A 21 8.37 -4.19 8.63
CA ASN A 21 7.08 -4.40 7.99
C ASN A 21 7.15 -4.55 6.45
N LEU A 22 8.34 -4.47 5.87
CA LEU A 22 8.58 -4.70 4.44
C LEU A 22 9.65 -5.81 4.28
N PRO A 23 9.34 -7.05 4.71
CA PRO A 23 10.34 -8.11 4.79
C PRO A 23 10.65 -8.76 3.44
N THR A 24 9.80 -8.58 2.45
CA THR A 24 9.90 -9.23 1.13
C THR A 24 10.01 -8.18 0.02
N GLN A 25 10.55 -8.58 -1.12
CA GLN A 25 10.55 -7.74 -2.32
C GLN A 25 9.13 -7.42 -2.79
N ARG A 26 8.21 -8.36 -2.65
CA ARG A 26 6.79 -8.19 -2.99
C ARG A 26 6.14 -7.11 -2.13
N SER A 27 6.35 -7.12 -0.81
CA SER A 27 5.83 -6.08 0.08
C SER A 27 6.34 -4.68 -0.29
N ILE A 28 7.59 -4.58 -0.77
CA ILE A 28 8.17 -3.32 -1.25
C ILE A 28 7.45 -2.85 -2.53
N TYR A 29 7.19 -3.75 -3.48
CA TYR A 29 6.51 -3.41 -4.72
C TYR A 29 5.02 -3.08 -4.52
N LEU A 30 4.34 -3.76 -3.58
CA LEU A 30 2.96 -3.47 -3.21
C LEU A 30 2.81 -2.19 -2.37
N TYR A 31 3.88 -1.77 -1.67
CA TYR A 31 3.84 -0.66 -0.72
C TYR A 31 3.16 0.61 -1.27
N PRO A 32 3.45 1.11 -2.48
CA PRO A 32 2.84 2.34 -2.99
C PRO A 32 1.31 2.30 -3.03
N SER A 33 0.73 1.13 -3.26
CA SER A 33 -0.73 0.93 -3.33
C SER A 33 -1.33 0.57 -1.96
N ILE A 34 -0.67 -0.31 -1.22
CA ILE A 34 -1.19 -0.86 0.04
C ILE A 34 -1.00 0.12 1.21
N CYS A 35 0.03 0.98 1.20
CA CYS A 35 0.22 1.97 2.26
C CYS A 35 -0.96 2.95 2.40
N LEU A 36 -1.78 3.13 1.36
CA LEU A 36 -2.97 3.96 1.39
C LEU A 36 -4.01 3.48 2.41
N PHE A 37 -4.01 2.19 2.75
CA PHE A 37 -4.86 1.65 3.81
C PHE A 37 -4.51 2.17 5.20
N GLU A 38 -3.31 2.71 5.44
CA GLU A 38 -2.99 3.41 6.71
C GLU A 38 -3.88 4.64 6.93
N GLY A 39 -4.47 5.16 5.86
CA GLY A 39 -5.46 6.22 5.88
C GLY A 39 -6.92 5.74 5.91
N THR A 40 -7.18 4.49 6.26
CA THR A 40 -8.52 3.89 6.28
C THR A 40 -8.74 3.06 7.54
N VAL A 41 -9.93 2.46 7.66
CA VAL A 41 -10.27 1.52 8.74
C VAL A 41 -9.79 0.09 8.49
N VAL A 42 -9.21 -0.18 7.33
CA VAL A 42 -8.80 -1.52 6.87
C VAL A 42 -7.40 -1.86 7.37
N SER A 43 -7.19 -3.09 7.85
CA SER A 43 -5.86 -3.60 8.15
C SER A 43 -5.12 -3.94 6.85
N LEU A 44 -3.85 -3.58 6.79
CA LEU A 44 -2.94 -3.89 5.67
C LEU A 44 -1.94 -5.01 6.03
N GLY A 45 -2.37 -5.93 6.91
CA GLY A 45 -1.57 -7.09 7.29
C GLY A 45 -0.48 -6.81 8.34
N ARG A 46 -0.34 -5.60 8.89
CA ARG A 46 0.55 -5.37 10.04
C ARG A 46 0.13 -6.25 11.22
N GLY A 47 1.10 -6.85 11.88
CA GLY A 47 0.81 -7.82 12.95
C GLY A 47 0.48 -9.22 12.43
N THR A 48 0.82 -9.53 11.19
CA THR A 48 0.77 -10.87 10.58
C THR A 48 2.13 -11.22 9.97
N ASP A 49 2.25 -12.42 9.41
CA ASP A 49 3.43 -12.86 8.65
C ASP A 49 3.49 -12.25 7.23
N ARG A 50 2.47 -11.47 6.83
CA ARG A 50 2.29 -10.89 5.49
C ARG A 50 2.00 -9.39 5.52
N PRO A 51 2.81 -8.57 6.21
CA PRO A 51 2.60 -7.13 6.27
C PRO A 51 2.77 -6.53 4.87
N PHE A 52 1.81 -5.69 4.46
CA PHE A 52 1.71 -5.09 3.12
C PHE A 52 1.51 -6.08 1.95
N GLU A 53 1.29 -7.36 2.25
CA GLU A 53 0.96 -8.39 1.24
C GLU A 53 -0.47 -8.92 1.40
N CYS A 54 -1.25 -8.36 2.31
CA CYS A 54 -2.68 -8.62 2.43
C CYS A 54 -3.38 -7.39 3.00
N TYR A 55 -4.70 -7.35 2.79
CA TYR A 55 -5.55 -6.34 3.44
C TYR A 55 -6.91 -6.94 3.79
N GLY A 56 -7.58 -6.37 4.80
CA GLY A 56 -8.89 -6.85 5.19
C GLY A 56 -9.49 -6.14 6.40
N HIS A 57 -10.77 -6.45 6.64
CA HIS A 57 -11.56 -5.91 7.74
C HIS A 57 -12.51 -6.98 8.28
N PRO A 58 -12.91 -6.96 9.57
CA PRO A 58 -13.86 -7.92 10.11
C PRO A 58 -15.20 -7.95 9.39
N ASP A 59 -15.68 -6.83 8.89
CA ASP A 59 -17.00 -6.67 8.27
C ASP A 59 -16.98 -6.85 6.73
N MET A 60 -15.87 -7.28 6.13
CA MET A 60 -15.86 -7.66 4.72
C MET A 60 -16.69 -8.93 4.49
N PRO A 61 -17.52 -8.96 3.41
CA PRO A 61 -18.44 -10.07 3.12
C PRO A 61 -17.73 -11.41 2.96
N ALA A 62 -18.17 -12.43 3.70
CA ALA A 62 -17.52 -13.75 3.74
C ALA A 62 -17.67 -14.55 2.45
N ASP A 63 -18.72 -14.29 1.68
CA ASP A 63 -18.98 -14.90 0.37
C ASP A 63 -18.03 -14.43 -0.73
N ARG A 64 -17.46 -13.23 -0.57
CA ARG A 64 -16.53 -12.65 -1.53
C ARG A 64 -15.08 -12.71 -1.07
N TYR A 65 -14.83 -12.61 0.25
CA TYR A 65 -13.48 -12.53 0.83
C TYR A 65 -13.19 -13.76 1.69
N CYS A 66 -12.60 -14.78 1.07
CA CYS A 66 -12.33 -16.07 1.71
C CYS A 66 -11.03 -16.08 2.54
N PHE A 67 -10.08 -15.20 2.23
CA PHE A 67 -8.83 -15.10 2.99
C PHE A 67 -9.10 -14.50 4.37
N VAL A 68 -8.56 -15.12 5.42
CA VAL A 68 -8.75 -14.69 6.80
C VAL A 68 -7.41 -14.54 7.52
N PHE A 69 -7.32 -13.54 8.39
CA PHE A 69 -6.16 -13.31 9.25
C PHE A 69 -6.57 -12.58 10.54
N THR A 70 -5.73 -12.67 11.56
CA THR A 70 -5.95 -11.95 12.82
C THR A 70 -4.67 -11.22 13.18
N PRO A 71 -4.65 -9.87 13.15
CA PRO A 71 -3.49 -9.09 13.56
C PRO A 71 -3.14 -9.35 15.02
N ARG A 72 -1.84 -9.53 15.31
CA ARG A 72 -1.28 -9.73 16.66
C ARG A 72 -0.04 -8.87 16.84
N PRO A 73 0.36 -8.51 18.06
CA PRO A 73 1.60 -7.81 18.30
C PRO A 73 2.81 -8.56 17.72
N THR A 74 3.64 -7.84 16.96
CA THR A 74 4.89 -8.33 16.40
C THR A 74 6.02 -7.32 16.64
N ALA A 75 7.26 -7.69 16.37
CA ALA A 75 8.40 -6.78 16.48
C ALA A 75 8.23 -5.52 15.59
N GLY A 76 7.60 -5.68 14.41
CA GLY A 76 7.34 -4.57 13.48
C GLY A 76 6.07 -3.77 13.77
N ALA A 77 5.15 -4.32 14.59
CA ALA A 77 3.87 -3.67 14.91
C ALA A 77 3.43 -4.08 16.32
N LYS A 78 3.78 -3.28 17.33
CA LYS A 78 3.43 -3.56 18.73
C LYS A 78 1.92 -3.49 18.99
N HIS A 79 1.23 -2.60 18.30
CA HIS A 79 -0.22 -2.38 18.37
C HIS A 79 -0.76 -2.26 16.95
N PRO A 80 -0.93 -3.39 16.24
CA PRO A 80 -1.42 -3.37 14.87
C PRO A 80 -2.90 -2.94 14.83
N PRO A 81 -3.35 -2.26 13.76
CA PRO A 81 -4.77 -1.99 13.55
C PRO A 81 -5.59 -3.29 13.58
N LEU A 82 -6.77 -3.25 14.21
CA LEU A 82 -7.68 -4.39 14.35
C LEU A 82 -7.07 -5.58 15.12
N GLU A 83 -6.15 -5.31 16.08
CA GLU A 83 -5.52 -6.33 16.91
C GLU A 83 -6.55 -7.28 17.53
N GLY A 84 -6.30 -8.59 17.42
CA GLY A 84 -7.16 -9.65 17.96
C GLY A 84 -8.48 -9.87 17.22
N ARG A 85 -8.83 -9.05 16.23
CA ARG A 85 -10.05 -9.21 15.45
C ARG A 85 -9.80 -10.11 14.24
N LEU A 86 -10.69 -11.06 13.97
CA LEU A 86 -10.67 -11.85 12.74
C LEU A 86 -11.05 -10.95 11.57
N CYS A 87 -10.12 -10.70 10.66
CA CYS A 87 -10.34 -9.96 9.43
C CYS A 87 -10.54 -10.90 8.25
N ARG A 88 -11.40 -10.51 7.32
CA ARG A 88 -11.56 -11.11 5.99
C ARG A 88 -11.04 -10.17 4.95
N GLY A 89 -10.47 -10.68 3.86
CA GLY A 89 -9.89 -9.79 2.85
C GLY A 89 -9.23 -10.52 1.70
N VAL A 90 -8.17 -9.90 1.20
CA VAL A 90 -7.42 -10.35 0.02
C VAL A 90 -5.98 -10.68 0.42
N ASP A 91 -5.50 -11.82 -0.07
CA ASP A 91 -4.11 -12.23 0.00
C ASP A 91 -3.42 -11.88 -1.33
N LEU A 92 -2.36 -11.10 -1.26
CA LEU A 92 -1.53 -10.71 -2.40
C LEU A 92 -0.15 -11.39 -2.37
N SER A 93 0.09 -12.28 -1.40
CA SER A 93 1.39 -12.91 -1.19
C SER A 93 1.82 -13.85 -2.32
N GLU A 94 0.89 -14.29 -3.16
CA GLU A 94 1.17 -15.12 -4.34
C GLU A 94 1.13 -14.33 -5.66
N LYS A 95 0.81 -13.02 -5.62
CA LYS A 95 0.77 -12.20 -6.83
C LYS A 95 2.18 -12.05 -7.43
N PRO A 96 2.37 -12.34 -8.74
CA PRO A 96 3.68 -12.20 -9.39
C PRO A 96 4.24 -10.78 -9.29
N CYS A 97 5.54 -10.66 -8.98
CA CYS A 97 6.20 -9.35 -8.86
C CYS A 97 6.15 -8.55 -10.17
N GLU A 98 6.22 -9.21 -11.31
CA GLU A 98 6.15 -8.60 -12.63
C GLU A 98 4.78 -7.94 -12.87
N GLU A 99 3.70 -8.57 -12.42
CA GLU A 99 2.35 -7.99 -12.50
C GLU A 99 2.22 -6.75 -11.60
N ILE A 100 2.74 -6.83 -10.36
CA ILE A 100 2.73 -5.70 -9.44
C ILE A 100 3.49 -4.51 -10.02
N LEU A 101 4.66 -4.76 -10.60
CA LEU A 101 5.47 -3.71 -11.24
C LEU A 101 4.78 -3.11 -12.48
N ALA A 102 4.13 -3.94 -13.28
CA ALA A 102 3.38 -3.48 -14.46
C ALA A 102 2.16 -2.62 -14.08
N GLU A 103 1.47 -2.97 -12.99
CA GLU A 103 0.35 -2.19 -12.47
C GLU A 103 0.80 -0.84 -11.87
N GLY A 104 1.98 -0.84 -11.23
CA GLY A 104 2.48 0.30 -10.48
C GLY A 104 1.57 0.68 -9.32
N LEU A 105 1.47 1.98 -9.01
CA LEU A 105 0.50 2.47 -8.01
C LEU A 105 -0.92 2.31 -8.57
N THR A 106 -1.73 1.52 -7.85
CA THR A 106 -3.16 1.36 -8.16
C THR A 106 -4.04 1.70 -6.95
N LEU A 107 -5.21 2.29 -7.23
CA LEU A 107 -6.27 2.53 -6.24
C LEU A 107 -7.31 1.40 -6.20
N ASP A 108 -7.19 0.39 -7.06
CA ASP A 108 -8.19 -0.67 -7.18
C ASP A 108 -8.41 -1.41 -5.86
N TYR A 109 -7.35 -1.68 -5.08
CA TYR A 109 -7.45 -2.32 -3.77
C TYR A 109 -8.25 -1.49 -2.76
N VAL A 110 -7.99 -0.18 -2.71
CA VAL A 110 -8.70 0.74 -1.79
C VAL A 110 -10.16 0.90 -2.21
N ILE A 111 -10.42 1.03 -3.51
CA ILE A 111 -11.78 1.18 -4.05
C ILE A 111 -12.59 -0.12 -3.86
N ASP A 112 -11.96 -1.29 -4.04
CA ASP A 112 -12.58 -2.58 -3.78
C ASP A 112 -13.02 -2.70 -2.31
N ALA A 113 -12.12 -2.43 -1.37
CA ALA A 113 -12.41 -2.45 0.06
C ALA A 113 -13.45 -1.41 0.47
N TYR A 114 -13.39 -0.20 -0.09
CA TYR A 114 -14.38 0.86 0.14
C TYR A 114 -15.79 0.41 -0.26
N ARG A 115 -15.92 -0.17 -1.45
CA ARG A 115 -17.20 -0.70 -1.95
C ARG A 115 -17.71 -1.88 -1.14
N ALA A 116 -16.80 -2.76 -0.73
CA ALA A 116 -17.15 -3.94 0.06
C ALA A 116 -17.70 -3.58 1.44
N LEU A 117 -17.17 -2.54 2.08
CA LEU A 117 -17.59 -2.13 3.43
C LEU A 117 -18.77 -1.18 3.44
N GLY A 118 -18.98 -0.39 2.38
CA GLY A 118 -20.12 0.52 2.27
C GLY A 118 -20.22 1.59 3.36
N LEU A 119 -19.08 1.97 3.98
CA LEU A 119 -19.03 2.87 5.14
C LEU A 119 -19.07 4.37 4.76
N GLY A 120 -19.06 4.70 3.46
CA GLY A 120 -19.02 6.09 3.02
C GLY A 120 -17.78 6.81 3.58
N GLU A 121 -17.96 8.03 4.09
CA GLU A 121 -16.87 8.83 4.66
C GLU A 121 -16.17 8.17 5.85
N ALA A 122 -16.87 7.35 6.63
CA ALA A 122 -16.32 6.65 7.78
C ALA A 122 -15.25 5.60 7.42
N PHE A 123 -15.10 5.26 6.14
CA PHE A 123 -14.02 4.42 5.65
C PHE A 123 -12.65 5.08 5.76
N PHE A 124 -12.59 6.41 5.62
CA PHE A 124 -11.34 7.18 5.57
C PHE A 124 -11.01 7.81 6.92
N THR A 125 -9.73 7.92 7.21
CA THR A 125 -9.19 8.72 8.31
C THR A 125 -8.51 9.98 7.75
N PRO A 126 -8.23 11.02 8.58
CA PRO A 126 -7.50 12.21 8.12
C PRO A 126 -6.09 11.91 7.57
N MET A 127 -5.57 10.70 7.79
CA MET A 127 -4.28 10.27 7.25
C MET A 127 -4.34 10.01 5.74
N PHE A 128 -5.49 9.62 5.20
CA PHE A 128 -5.62 9.27 3.77
C PHE A 128 -5.17 10.41 2.85
N GLU A 129 -5.62 11.63 3.13
CA GLU A 129 -5.25 12.80 2.34
C GLU A 129 -3.76 13.14 2.45
N LYS A 130 -3.14 12.88 3.61
CA LYS A 130 -1.70 13.06 3.79
C LYS A 130 -0.89 12.04 2.98
N LEU A 131 -1.39 10.82 2.86
CA LEU A 131 -0.73 9.75 2.09
C LEU A 131 -0.86 9.98 0.59
N ILE A 132 -2.07 10.28 0.12
CA ILE A 132 -2.33 10.50 -1.32
C ILE A 132 -1.91 11.90 -1.80
N GLY A 133 -1.74 12.86 -0.88
CA GLY A 133 -1.26 14.21 -1.14
C GLY A 133 -2.28 15.20 -1.69
N VAL A 134 -3.51 14.77 -1.99
CA VAL A 134 -4.58 15.60 -2.57
C VAL A 134 -5.97 15.16 -2.07
N GLY A 135 -6.85 16.09 -1.74
CA GLY A 135 -8.19 15.77 -1.21
C GLY A 135 -9.17 15.23 -2.24
N TRP A 136 -9.06 15.68 -3.50
CA TRP A 136 -10.01 15.32 -4.54
C TRP A 136 -10.05 13.82 -4.91
N VAL A 137 -9.00 13.04 -4.58
CA VAL A 137 -9.02 11.58 -4.79
C VAL A 137 -10.06 10.91 -3.90
N ARG A 138 -10.12 11.29 -2.61
CA ARG A 138 -11.16 10.80 -1.69
C ARG A 138 -12.55 11.15 -2.19
N GLU A 139 -12.77 12.39 -2.61
CA GLU A 139 -14.04 12.84 -3.18
C GLU A 139 -14.46 11.99 -4.38
N MET A 140 -13.53 11.72 -5.32
CA MET A 140 -13.83 10.87 -6.48
C MET A 140 -14.16 9.43 -6.08
N ILE A 141 -13.54 8.87 -5.05
CA ILE A 141 -13.88 7.53 -4.55
C ILE A 141 -15.28 7.54 -3.93
N LEU A 142 -15.62 8.56 -3.13
CA LEU A 142 -16.96 8.76 -2.55
C LEU A 142 -18.03 8.89 -3.64
N ASP A 143 -17.72 9.56 -4.75
CA ASP A 143 -18.58 9.68 -5.94
C ASP A 143 -18.67 8.39 -6.78
N GLY A 144 -18.00 7.30 -6.34
CA GLY A 144 -18.06 6.00 -7.01
C GLY A 144 -17.20 5.87 -8.25
N ARG A 145 -16.26 6.81 -8.50
CA ARG A 145 -15.36 6.78 -9.65
C ARG A 145 -14.43 5.57 -9.58
N SER A 146 -14.00 5.12 -10.76
CA SER A 146 -13.04 4.04 -10.91
C SER A 146 -11.60 4.53 -10.73
N ALA A 147 -10.69 3.61 -10.43
CA ALA A 147 -9.25 3.90 -10.40
C ALA A 147 -8.75 4.46 -11.74
N ALA A 148 -9.30 4.00 -12.85
CA ALA A 148 -8.93 4.49 -14.19
C ALA A 148 -9.33 5.96 -14.40
N GLU A 149 -10.53 6.37 -13.97
CA GLU A 149 -10.98 7.78 -14.04
C GLU A 149 -10.12 8.69 -13.16
N ILE A 150 -9.77 8.24 -11.94
CA ILE A 150 -8.90 8.98 -11.04
C ILE A 150 -7.50 9.10 -11.66
N ARG A 151 -6.96 8.01 -12.20
CA ARG A 151 -5.66 7.98 -12.89
C ARG A 151 -5.64 8.94 -14.09
N ALA A 152 -6.71 9.00 -14.87
CA ALA A 152 -6.83 9.91 -16.00
C ALA A 152 -6.74 11.39 -15.55
N ARG A 153 -7.31 11.73 -14.39
CA ARG A 153 -7.29 13.10 -13.85
C ARG A 153 -5.89 13.52 -13.38
N TRP A 154 -5.12 12.64 -12.75
CA TRP A 154 -3.78 13.03 -12.26
C TRP A 154 -2.69 12.94 -13.33
N ARG A 155 -2.92 12.20 -14.44
CA ARG A 155 -1.91 11.94 -15.48
C ARG A 155 -1.21 13.20 -15.99
N PRO A 156 -1.91 14.31 -16.34
CA PRO A 156 -1.25 15.52 -16.83
C PRO A 156 -0.25 16.12 -15.83
N ASP A 157 -0.58 16.05 -14.53
CA ASP A 157 0.29 16.57 -13.47
C ASP A 157 1.53 15.67 -13.28
N VAL A 158 1.36 14.37 -13.34
CA VAL A 158 2.45 13.39 -13.28
C VAL A 158 3.40 13.56 -14.48
N GLU A 159 2.88 13.72 -15.69
CA GLU A 159 3.67 13.93 -16.91
C GLU A 159 4.44 15.26 -16.85
N ARG A 160 3.80 16.31 -16.35
CA ARG A 160 4.47 17.61 -16.14
C ARG A 160 5.61 17.50 -15.12
N PHE A 161 5.36 16.80 -14.00
CA PHE A 161 6.38 16.57 -12.97
C PHE A 161 7.53 15.70 -13.50
N ALA A 162 7.21 14.64 -14.26
CA ALA A 162 8.23 13.79 -14.88
C ALA A 162 9.22 14.58 -15.72
N LYS A 163 8.73 15.48 -16.60
CA LYS A 163 9.57 16.39 -17.38
C LYS A 163 10.38 17.35 -16.52
N MET A 164 9.76 17.89 -15.46
CA MET A 164 10.44 18.84 -14.56
C MET A 164 11.59 18.18 -13.79
N ARG A 165 11.42 16.93 -13.37
CA ARG A 165 12.42 16.21 -12.57
C ARG A 165 13.63 15.71 -13.37
N GLU A 166 13.53 15.54 -14.71
CA GLU A 166 14.58 14.97 -15.57
C GLU A 166 15.97 15.57 -15.30
N LYS A 167 16.05 16.90 -15.16
CA LYS A 167 17.32 17.61 -14.87
C LYS A 167 17.91 17.35 -13.49
N TYR A 168 17.18 16.68 -12.58
CA TYR A 168 17.63 16.35 -11.23
C TYR A 168 17.95 14.87 -11.06
N LEU A 169 17.67 14.03 -12.06
CA LEU A 169 17.98 12.61 -12.01
C LEU A 169 19.50 12.41 -12.11
N ILE A 170 20.05 11.63 -11.18
CA ILE A 170 21.46 11.24 -11.15
C ILE A 170 21.68 9.92 -11.90
N TYR A 171 20.62 9.10 -11.99
CA TYR A 171 20.61 7.80 -12.67
C TYR A 171 19.52 7.82 -13.74
N GLU A 172 19.81 7.17 -14.88
CA GLU A 172 18.85 6.94 -15.99
C GLU A 172 17.88 5.80 -15.68
#